data_76102a381ef53178e42ecb4c11437c57
#
_entry.id   76102a381ef53178e42ecb4c11437c57
#
_cell.length_a   1.000
_cell.length_b   1.000
_cell.length_c   1.000
_cell.angle_alpha   90.00
_cell.angle_beta   90.00
_cell.angle_gamma   90.00
#
_symmetry.space_group_name_H-M   'P 1'
#
loop_
_entity.id
_entity.type
_entity.pdbx_description
1 polymer ?
#
loop_
_entity_poly.entity_id
_entity_poly.type
_entity_poly.pdbx_seq_one_letter_code
_entity_poly.pdbx_strand_id
1 'polypeptide(L)'
;EEELSQMAFLTELLGVLGTEHYTAEKLSVAQRLLCGSLGCFVSNYGVKGQPDTCKTRFCLSFSALEEKLGEALALAAEILTSTQFTDEKDVHDILRQKKMGMMQQITMGGHIAALNRVSAQLYAVGVADECTSGFAYYQWLKQQEEHWDWDALRTALEALCKRLVARNRLTISVTGRAAEGAALAAEKLAAVLPETQEVAKPCAVRPWGIRREGITIPADVAFDFRGGDLF
;
A
#
# COMPACT_ATOMS: atom_id res chain seq x y z
N GLU A 1 5.22 -12.99 0.50
CA GLU A 1 5.99 -11.78 0.14
C GLU A 1 5.39 -11.13 -1.11
N GLU A 2 5.17 -11.88 -2.19
CA GLU A 2 4.59 -11.37 -3.45
C GLU A 2 3.26 -10.63 -3.24
N GLU A 3 2.34 -11.19 -2.47
CA GLU A 3 1.05 -10.54 -2.16
C GLU A 3 1.22 -9.19 -1.46
N LEU A 4 2.27 -9.00 -0.66
CA LEU A 4 2.58 -7.70 -0.05
C LEU A 4 3.00 -6.68 -1.10
N SER A 5 3.80 -7.09 -2.08
CA SER A 5 4.20 -6.22 -3.20
C SER A 5 3.01 -5.90 -4.11
N GLN A 6 2.13 -6.86 -4.36
CA GLN A 6 0.86 -6.62 -5.07
C GLN A 6 -0.03 -5.65 -4.29
N MET A 7 -0.12 -5.78 -2.96
CA MET A 7 -0.88 -4.85 -2.10
C MET A 7 -0.30 -3.44 -2.16
N ALA A 8 1.02 -3.30 -2.10
CA ALA A 8 1.68 -2.00 -2.25
C ALA A 8 1.41 -1.40 -3.63
N PHE A 9 1.47 -2.20 -4.70
CA PHE A 9 1.17 -1.72 -6.04
C PHE A 9 -0.31 -1.36 -6.21
N LEU A 10 -1.23 -2.11 -5.59
CA LEU A 10 -2.65 -1.76 -5.58
C LEU A 10 -2.88 -0.35 -5.00
N THR A 11 -2.12 0.06 -3.99
CA THR A 11 -2.25 1.41 -3.42
C THR A 11 -1.82 2.53 -4.37
N GLU A 12 -0.97 2.25 -5.35
CA GLU A 12 -0.58 3.21 -6.38
C GLU A 12 -1.67 3.40 -7.46
N LEU A 13 -2.54 2.40 -7.62
CA LEU A 13 -3.60 2.41 -8.62
C LEU A 13 -4.90 3.03 -8.11
N LEU A 14 -5.23 2.76 -6.83
CA LEU A 14 -6.47 3.25 -6.22
C LEU A 14 -6.45 4.78 -6.05
N GLY A 15 -7.45 5.43 -6.61
CA GLY A 15 -7.55 6.89 -6.67
C GLY A 15 -6.81 7.54 -7.84
N VAL A 16 -6.10 6.75 -8.67
CA VAL A 16 -5.44 7.19 -9.92
C VAL A 16 -6.20 6.68 -11.13
N LEU A 17 -6.52 5.39 -11.16
CA LEU A 17 -7.36 4.81 -12.21
C LEU A 17 -8.80 5.31 -12.11
N GLY A 18 -9.50 5.28 -13.24
CA GLY A 18 -10.93 5.56 -13.28
C GLY A 18 -11.74 4.55 -12.47
N THR A 19 -12.96 4.95 -12.11
CA THR A 19 -13.93 4.11 -11.43
C THR A 19 -15.16 3.89 -12.34
N GLU A 20 -16.16 3.19 -11.87
CA GLU A 20 -17.40 3.00 -12.63
C GLU A 20 -18.07 4.34 -13.00
N HIS A 21 -18.01 5.34 -12.10
CA HIS A 21 -18.71 6.61 -12.27
C HIS A 21 -17.78 7.79 -12.63
N TYR A 22 -16.46 7.63 -12.55
CA TYR A 22 -15.48 8.68 -12.82
C TYR A 22 -14.39 8.22 -13.78
N THR A 23 -14.14 8.99 -14.83
CA THR A 23 -12.85 8.86 -15.54
C THR A 23 -11.70 9.28 -14.61
N ALA A 24 -10.48 8.84 -14.88
CA ALA A 24 -9.29 9.19 -14.07
C ALA A 24 -9.14 10.72 -13.87
N GLU A 25 -9.39 11.49 -14.95
CA GLU A 25 -9.34 12.97 -14.91
C GLU A 25 -10.41 13.55 -13.99
N LYS A 26 -11.67 13.09 -14.11
CA LYS A 26 -12.78 13.56 -13.27
C LYS A 26 -12.57 13.16 -11.82
N LEU A 27 -12.06 11.96 -11.58
CA LEU A 27 -11.71 11.48 -10.24
C LEU A 27 -10.67 12.37 -9.58
N SER A 28 -9.61 12.71 -10.31
CA SER A 28 -8.56 13.63 -9.83
C SER A 28 -9.11 15.03 -9.51
N VAL A 29 -10.06 15.55 -10.32
CA VAL A 29 -10.73 16.82 -10.03
C VAL A 29 -11.60 16.70 -8.76
N ALA A 30 -12.41 15.64 -8.63
CA ALA A 30 -13.25 15.41 -7.47
C ALA A 30 -12.43 15.30 -6.17
N GLN A 31 -11.32 14.60 -6.20
CA GLN A 31 -10.39 14.53 -5.05
C GLN A 31 -9.91 15.91 -4.61
N ARG A 32 -9.49 16.76 -5.55
CA ARG A 32 -9.02 18.13 -5.25
C ARG A 32 -10.11 19.07 -4.74
N LEU A 33 -11.36 18.85 -5.14
CA LEU A 33 -12.49 19.66 -4.72
C LEU A 33 -13.05 19.25 -3.35
N LEU A 34 -12.96 17.97 -3.00
CA LEU A 34 -13.58 17.40 -1.81
C LEU A 34 -12.57 17.15 -0.68
N CYS A 35 -11.31 16.88 -1.02
CA CYS A 35 -10.30 16.47 -0.07
C CYS A 35 -9.10 17.43 -0.07
N GLY A 36 -8.55 17.72 1.10
CA GLY A 36 -7.25 18.36 1.23
C GLY A 36 -6.11 17.40 0.91
N SER A 37 -6.32 16.12 1.20
CA SER A 37 -5.46 14.98 0.81
C SER A 37 -6.32 13.74 0.70
N LEU A 38 -5.94 12.82 -0.20
CA LEU A 38 -6.50 11.47 -0.26
C LEU A 38 -5.41 10.54 -0.82
N GLY A 39 -5.26 9.36 -0.22
CA GLY A 39 -4.31 8.37 -0.70
C GLY A 39 -4.48 7.03 -0.01
N CYS A 40 -4.06 5.99 -0.73
CA CYS A 40 -3.96 4.64 -0.20
C CYS A 40 -2.49 4.30 0.11
N PHE A 41 -2.26 3.51 1.14
CA PHE A 41 -0.92 3.06 1.51
C PHE A 41 -0.98 1.77 2.33
N VAL A 42 0.15 1.10 2.44
CA VAL A 42 0.32 -0.06 3.32
C VAL A 42 1.04 0.38 4.59
N SER A 43 0.58 -0.09 5.74
CA SER A 43 1.26 0.09 7.02
C SER A 43 1.57 -1.26 7.65
N ASN A 44 2.81 -1.43 8.08
CA ASN A 44 3.28 -2.64 8.75
C ASN A 44 3.58 -2.34 10.23
N TYR A 45 3.18 -3.25 11.10
CA TYR A 45 3.34 -3.11 12.56
C TYR A 45 3.99 -4.35 13.14
N GLY A 46 5.09 -4.18 13.84
CA GLY A 46 5.68 -5.23 14.67
C GLY A 46 4.82 -5.52 15.89
N VAL A 47 4.89 -6.73 16.37
CA VAL A 47 4.22 -7.15 17.63
C VAL A 47 5.27 -7.23 18.72
N LYS A 48 5.08 -6.46 19.80
CA LYS A 48 6.04 -6.42 20.92
C LYS A 48 6.32 -7.83 21.47
N GLY A 49 7.59 -8.17 21.58
CA GLY A 49 8.04 -9.49 22.05
C GLY A 49 7.82 -10.65 21.07
N GLN A 50 7.45 -10.36 19.82
CA GLN A 50 7.23 -11.36 18.76
C GLN A 50 7.91 -10.94 17.47
N PRO A 51 9.23 -11.09 17.34
CA PRO A 51 9.99 -10.64 16.17
C PRO A 51 9.54 -11.32 14.88
N ASP A 52 9.02 -12.53 14.96
CA ASP A 52 8.53 -13.34 13.84
C ASP A 52 7.09 -13.01 13.42
N THR A 53 6.49 -11.97 14.01
CA THR A 53 5.08 -11.63 13.76
C THR A 53 4.96 -10.18 13.35
N CYS A 54 4.22 -9.91 12.28
CA CYS A 54 3.83 -8.57 11.90
C CYS A 54 2.34 -8.49 11.58
N LYS A 55 1.81 -7.28 11.61
CA LYS A 55 0.45 -6.95 11.19
C LYS A 55 0.55 -5.95 10.05
N THR A 56 0.12 -6.35 8.87
CA THR A 56 0.03 -5.47 7.70
C THR A 56 -1.41 -4.98 7.53
N ARG A 57 -1.57 -3.70 7.27
CA ARG A 57 -2.85 -3.06 7.02
C ARG A 57 -2.82 -2.31 5.71
N PHE A 58 -3.84 -2.55 4.89
CA PHE A 58 -4.18 -1.67 3.80
C PHE A 58 -4.94 -0.47 4.39
N CYS A 59 -4.52 0.73 4.05
CA CYS A 59 -5.06 1.97 4.60
C CYS A 59 -5.50 2.90 3.47
N LEU A 60 -6.66 3.54 3.64
CA LEU A 60 -7.04 4.72 2.90
C LEU A 60 -7.15 5.86 3.90
N SER A 61 -6.49 6.96 3.62
CA SER A 61 -6.53 8.17 4.45
C SER A 61 -6.94 9.36 3.60
N PHE A 62 -7.77 10.21 4.13
CA PHE A 62 -8.10 11.49 3.52
C PHE A 62 -8.35 12.56 4.59
N SER A 63 -8.21 13.81 4.21
CA SER A 63 -8.63 14.97 4.99
C SER A 63 -9.69 15.74 4.20
N ALA A 64 -10.73 16.23 4.90
CA ALA A 64 -11.78 17.00 4.28
C ALA A 64 -12.30 18.07 5.24
N LEU A 65 -12.88 19.12 4.71
CA LEU A 65 -13.66 20.06 5.51
C LEU A 65 -14.91 19.35 6.03
N GLU A 66 -15.39 19.78 7.20
CA GLU A 66 -16.55 19.15 7.87
C GLU A 66 -17.79 19.12 6.97
N GLU A 67 -18.07 20.22 6.27
CA GLU A 67 -19.17 20.34 5.31
C GLU A 67 -19.02 19.43 4.08
N LYS A 68 -17.79 18.98 3.77
CA LYS A 68 -17.47 18.10 2.64
C LYS A 68 -17.29 16.64 3.03
N LEU A 69 -17.31 16.33 4.32
CA LEU A 69 -17.01 14.99 4.82
C LEU A 69 -17.89 13.90 4.19
N GLY A 70 -19.18 14.16 4.03
CA GLY A 70 -20.12 13.20 3.43
C GLY A 70 -19.80 12.89 1.98
N GLU A 71 -19.44 13.90 1.18
CA GLU A 71 -19.04 13.74 -0.23
C GLU A 71 -17.65 13.06 -0.34
N ALA A 72 -16.71 13.41 0.52
CA ALA A 72 -15.39 12.80 0.58
C ALA A 72 -15.46 11.31 0.97
N LEU A 73 -16.34 10.94 1.90
CA LEU A 73 -16.61 9.54 2.25
C LEU A 73 -17.21 8.75 1.08
N ALA A 74 -18.15 9.35 0.35
CA ALA A 74 -18.72 8.73 -0.84
C ALA A 74 -17.65 8.51 -1.92
N LEU A 75 -16.77 9.50 -2.13
CA LEU A 75 -15.64 9.37 -3.07
C LEU A 75 -14.65 8.29 -2.63
N ALA A 76 -14.33 8.22 -1.34
CA ALA A 76 -13.47 7.16 -0.79
C ALA A 76 -14.08 5.76 -0.98
N ALA A 77 -15.38 5.62 -0.76
CA ALA A 77 -16.11 4.38 -1.01
C ALA A 77 -16.08 3.99 -2.48
N GLU A 78 -16.33 4.94 -3.38
CA GLU A 78 -16.24 4.75 -4.85
C GLU A 78 -14.85 4.24 -5.25
N ILE A 79 -13.79 4.86 -4.78
CA ILE A 79 -12.41 4.44 -5.05
C ILE A 79 -12.18 2.99 -4.59
N LEU A 80 -12.66 2.62 -3.40
CA LEU A 80 -12.45 1.30 -2.84
C LEU A 80 -13.26 0.21 -3.55
N THR A 81 -14.47 0.51 -4.00
CA THR A 81 -15.41 -0.52 -4.47
C THR A 81 -15.58 -0.58 -5.98
N SER A 82 -15.26 0.51 -6.69
CA SER A 82 -15.64 0.68 -8.10
C SER A 82 -14.47 1.01 -9.03
N THR A 83 -13.22 0.98 -8.54
CA THR A 83 -12.03 1.19 -9.38
C THR A 83 -11.98 0.12 -10.47
N GLN A 84 -11.74 0.55 -11.71
CA GLN A 84 -11.71 -0.28 -12.90
C GLN A 84 -10.26 -0.60 -13.31
N PHE A 85 -9.90 -1.88 -13.31
CA PHE A 85 -8.60 -2.36 -13.80
C PHE A 85 -8.73 -2.77 -15.27
N THR A 86 -9.07 -1.82 -16.16
CA THR A 86 -9.37 -2.10 -17.57
C THR A 86 -8.35 -1.53 -18.55
N ASP A 87 -7.59 -0.53 -18.15
CA ASP A 87 -6.58 0.09 -18.99
C ASP A 87 -5.19 -0.47 -18.69
N GLU A 88 -4.77 -1.43 -19.53
CA GLU A 88 -3.45 -2.06 -19.42
C GLU A 88 -2.31 -1.04 -19.51
N LYS A 89 -2.44 -0.08 -20.45
CA LYS A 89 -1.40 0.91 -20.69
C LYS A 89 -1.19 1.81 -19.47
N ASP A 90 -2.27 2.30 -18.87
CA ASP A 90 -2.19 3.17 -17.69
C ASP A 90 -1.56 2.44 -16.51
N VAL A 91 -1.95 1.18 -16.27
CA VAL A 91 -1.36 0.37 -15.20
C VAL A 91 0.12 0.10 -15.45
N HIS A 92 0.52 -0.20 -16.70
CA HIS A 92 1.92 -0.40 -17.04
C HIS A 92 2.76 0.88 -16.88
N ASP A 93 2.21 2.03 -17.29
CA ASP A 93 2.88 3.31 -17.15
C ASP A 93 3.05 3.70 -15.66
N ILE A 94 2.05 3.44 -14.81
CA ILE A 94 2.13 3.64 -13.35
C ILE A 94 3.21 2.74 -12.75
N LEU A 95 3.27 1.46 -13.14
CA LEU A 95 4.30 0.52 -12.68
C LEU A 95 5.71 1.04 -13.02
N ARG A 96 5.92 1.48 -14.26
CA ARG A 96 7.20 2.04 -14.71
C ARG A 96 7.59 3.30 -13.94
N GLN A 97 6.64 4.21 -13.74
CA GLN A 97 6.88 5.43 -12.96
C GLN A 97 7.24 5.09 -11.50
N LYS A 98 6.51 4.17 -10.88
CA LYS A 98 6.81 3.72 -9.52
C LYS A 98 8.20 3.09 -9.42
N LYS A 99 8.54 2.20 -10.35
CA LYS A 99 9.89 1.58 -10.41
C LYS A 99 10.99 2.62 -10.53
N MET A 100 10.82 3.61 -11.41
CA MET A 100 11.79 4.69 -11.57
C MET A 100 11.94 5.54 -10.29
N GLY A 101 10.83 5.89 -9.67
CA GLY A 101 10.83 6.62 -8.39
C GLY A 101 11.50 5.83 -7.27
N MET A 102 11.25 4.54 -7.18
CA MET A 102 11.89 3.65 -6.20
C MET A 102 13.42 3.57 -6.42
N MET A 103 13.88 3.45 -7.67
CA MET A 103 15.31 3.44 -7.97
C MET A 103 15.98 4.74 -7.57
N GLN A 104 15.34 5.88 -7.86
CA GLN A 104 15.86 7.18 -7.44
C GLN A 104 15.90 7.28 -5.91
N GLN A 105 14.85 6.85 -5.23
CA GLN A 105 14.81 6.86 -3.76
C GLN A 105 15.92 5.99 -3.14
N ILE A 106 16.15 4.79 -3.68
CA ILE A 106 17.22 3.87 -3.23
C ILE A 106 18.60 4.50 -3.49
N THR A 107 18.79 5.13 -4.64
CA THR A 107 20.08 5.79 -4.98
C THR A 107 20.38 6.96 -4.04
N MET A 108 19.38 7.79 -3.76
CA MET A 108 19.54 8.95 -2.86
C MET A 108 19.57 8.55 -1.38
N GLY A 109 18.88 7.48 -1.02
CA GLY A 109 18.69 7.01 0.35
C GLY A 109 19.31 5.62 0.61
N GLY A 110 20.47 5.31 0.05
CA GLY A 110 21.12 4.00 0.17
C GLY A 110 21.31 3.54 1.62
N HIS A 111 21.55 4.46 2.53
CA HIS A 111 21.62 4.16 3.98
C HIS A 111 20.29 3.65 4.54
N ILE A 112 19.15 4.20 4.11
CA ILE A 112 17.82 3.73 4.52
C ILE A 112 17.55 2.35 3.92
N ALA A 113 17.89 2.15 2.64
CA ALA A 113 17.76 0.84 2.00
C ALA A 113 18.58 -0.23 2.75
N ALA A 114 19.82 0.07 3.11
CA ALA A 114 20.67 -0.84 3.88
C ALA A 114 20.09 -1.14 5.28
N LEU A 115 19.57 -0.11 5.98
CA LEU A 115 18.91 -0.29 7.28
C LEU A 115 17.68 -1.21 7.18
N ASN A 116 16.83 -1.00 6.18
CA ASN A 116 15.64 -1.82 5.95
C ASN A 116 16.01 -3.29 5.68
N ARG A 117 17.07 -3.52 4.89
CA ARG A 117 17.60 -4.86 4.63
C ARG A 117 18.07 -5.57 5.90
N VAL A 118 18.76 -4.86 6.80
CA VAL A 118 19.17 -5.40 8.10
C VAL A 118 17.94 -5.69 8.98
N SER A 119 16.96 -4.80 9.01
CA SER A 119 15.70 -5.02 9.74
C SER A 119 14.96 -6.28 9.26
N ALA A 120 14.92 -6.53 7.96
CA ALA A 120 14.28 -7.71 7.37
C ALA A 120 14.98 -9.04 7.74
N GLN A 121 16.26 -9.00 8.09
CA GLN A 121 16.97 -10.18 8.59
C GLN A 121 16.55 -10.57 10.01
N LEU A 122 16.12 -9.60 10.82
CA LEU A 122 15.85 -9.74 12.23
C LEU A 122 14.36 -9.83 12.57
N TYR A 123 13.51 -9.13 11.80
CA TYR A 123 12.10 -8.94 12.15
C TYR A 123 11.16 -9.18 10.97
N ALA A 124 10.03 -9.83 11.22
CA ALA A 124 8.98 -10.04 10.21
C ALA A 124 8.42 -8.71 9.68
N VAL A 125 8.32 -7.67 10.52
CA VAL A 125 7.92 -6.34 10.08
C VAL A 125 8.89 -5.75 9.07
N GLY A 126 10.20 -5.95 9.25
CA GLY A 126 11.22 -5.52 8.30
C GLY A 126 11.08 -6.21 6.93
N VAL A 127 10.71 -7.49 6.91
CA VAL A 127 10.39 -8.20 5.65
C VAL A 127 9.16 -7.60 4.99
N ALA A 128 8.11 -7.30 5.77
CA ALA A 128 6.92 -6.66 5.24
C ALA A 128 7.23 -5.26 4.66
N ASP A 129 8.06 -4.46 5.34
CA ASP A 129 8.50 -3.15 4.86
C ASP A 129 9.32 -3.26 3.56
N GLU A 130 10.22 -4.23 3.49
CA GLU A 130 10.99 -4.52 2.27
C GLU A 130 10.09 -4.89 1.10
N CYS A 131 9.05 -5.70 1.33
CA CYS A 131 8.11 -6.11 0.28
C CYS A 131 7.11 -5.02 -0.11
N THR A 132 6.93 -3.97 0.70
CA THR A 132 5.93 -2.93 0.42
C THR A 132 6.55 -1.58 0.03
N SER A 133 7.80 -1.31 0.41
CA SER A 133 8.46 -0.02 0.15
C SER A 133 9.98 -0.09 0.03
N GLY A 134 10.59 -1.27 0.22
CA GLY A 134 12.04 -1.44 0.20
C GLY A 134 12.60 -1.91 -1.14
N PHE A 135 13.83 -2.39 -1.11
CA PHE A 135 14.53 -2.90 -2.29
C PHE A 135 13.87 -4.16 -2.87
N ALA A 136 13.27 -5.01 -2.02
CA ALA A 136 12.52 -6.19 -2.47
C ALA A 136 11.30 -5.78 -3.31
N TYR A 137 10.59 -4.72 -2.92
CA TYR A 137 9.50 -4.16 -3.71
C TYR A 137 9.98 -3.62 -5.06
N TYR A 138 11.10 -2.90 -5.09
CA TYR A 138 11.72 -2.45 -6.34
C TYR A 138 12.06 -3.63 -7.26
N GLN A 139 12.62 -4.71 -6.71
CA GLN A 139 12.93 -5.91 -7.50
C GLN A 139 11.68 -6.57 -8.07
N TRP A 140 10.60 -6.61 -7.30
CA TRP A 140 9.31 -7.11 -7.77
C TRP A 140 8.76 -6.25 -8.93
N LEU A 141 8.77 -4.90 -8.80
CA LEU A 141 8.36 -4.00 -9.89
C LEU A 141 9.19 -4.20 -11.15
N LYS A 142 10.50 -4.39 -11.02
CA LYS A 142 11.41 -4.68 -12.12
C LYS A 142 11.06 -6.00 -12.79
N GLN A 143 10.82 -7.05 -12.03
CA GLN A 143 10.44 -8.36 -12.52
C GLN A 143 9.09 -8.32 -13.24
N GLN A 144 8.11 -7.61 -12.70
CA GLN A 144 6.81 -7.44 -13.36
C GLN A 144 6.94 -6.73 -14.72
N GLU A 145 7.79 -5.69 -14.83
CA GLU A 145 8.03 -5.02 -16.11
C GLU A 145 8.75 -5.90 -17.12
N GLU A 146 9.76 -6.69 -16.69
CA GLU A 146 10.53 -7.58 -17.54
C GLU A 146 9.71 -8.79 -18.05
N HIS A 147 8.75 -9.23 -17.26
CA HIS A 147 7.88 -10.39 -17.54
C HIS A 147 6.42 -9.99 -17.47
N TRP A 148 6.06 -8.92 -18.20
CA TRP A 148 4.72 -8.34 -18.17
C TRP A 148 3.66 -9.34 -18.58
N ASP A 149 2.76 -9.66 -17.64
CA ASP A 149 1.56 -10.48 -17.86
C ASP A 149 0.34 -9.74 -17.30
N TRP A 150 -0.32 -9.01 -18.19
CA TRP A 150 -1.46 -8.17 -17.83
C TRP A 150 -2.62 -8.95 -17.21
N ASP A 151 -2.98 -10.07 -17.81
CA ASP A 151 -4.15 -10.83 -17.35
C ASP A 151 -3.92 -11.47 -15.98
N ALA A 152 -2.72 -11.98 -15.72
CA ALA A 152 -2.34 -12.51 -14.42
C ALA A 152 -2.30 -11.40 -13.36
N LEU A 153 -1.66 -10.26 -13.65
CA LEU A 153 -1.56 -9.14 -12.72
C LEU A 153 -2.93 -8.56 -12.39
N ARG A 154 -3.76 -8.29 -13.41
CA ARG A 154 -5.12 -7.79 -13.24
C ARG A 154 -5.95 -8.71 -12.35
N THR A 155 -5.95 -10.00 -12.65
CA THR A 155 -6.70 -11.00 -11.87
C THR A 155 -6.27 -11.02 -10.40
N ALA A 156 -4.95 -10.93 -10.14
CA ALA A 156 -4.42 -10.90 -8.79
C ALA A 156 -4.83 -9.61 -8.05
N LEU A 157 -4.76 -8.44 -8.70
CA LEU A 157 -5.15 -7.15 -8.12
C LEU A 157 -6.65 -7.08 -7.82
N GLU A 158 -7.50 -7.55 -8.74
CA GLU A 158 -8.96 -7.61 -8.53
C GLU A 158 -9.32 -8.53 -7.35
N ALA A 159 -8.73 -9.72 -7.29
CA ALA A 159 -8.94 -10.66 -6.20
C ALA A 159 -8.47 -10.09 -4.85
N LEU A 160 -7.31 -9.45 -4.86
CA LEU A 160 -6.75 -8.80 -3.67
C LEU A 160 -7.63 -7.64 -3.19
N CYS A 161 -8.07 -6.76 -4.08
CA CYS A 161 -8.96 -5.65 -3.77
C CYS A 161 -10.26 -6.15 -3.11
N LYS A 162 -10.93 -7.13 -3.73
CA LYS A 162 -12.15 -7.74 -3.18
C LYS A 162 -11.94 -8.34 -1.78
N ARG A 163 -10.76 -8.90 -1.52
CA ARG A 163 -10.44 -9.50 -0.21
C ARG A 163 -10.10 -8.47 0.85
N LEU A 164 -9.45 -7.36 0.46
CA LEU A 164 -9.05 -6.29 1.39
C LEU A 164 -10.22 -5.39 1.77
N VAL A 165 -11.06 -5.05 0.81
CA VAL A 165 -12.17 -4.11 0.97
C VAL A 165 -13.40 -4.85 1.50
N ALA A 166 -13.51 -4.93 2.83
CA ALA A 166 -14.61 -5.63 3.48
C ALA A 166 -15.06 -4.91 4.76
N ARG A 167 -16.38 -4.75 4.91
CA ARG A 167 -17.02 -4.06 6.05
C ARG A 167 -16.63 -4.66 7.39
N ASN A 168 -16.66 -5.97 7.52
CA ASN A 168 -16.38 -6.68 8.76
C ASN A 168 -14.88 -6.74 9.13
N ARG A 169 -14.01 -6.13 8.31
CA ARG A 169 -12.58 -5.94 8.60
C ARG A 169 -12.19 -4.47 8.76
N LEU A 170 -13.17 -3.57 8.64
CA LEU A 170 -12.95 -2.14 8.65
C LEU A 170 -12.58 -1.66 10.06
N THR A 171 -11.55 -0.83 10.12
CA THR A 171 -11.21 -0.02 11.29
C THR A 171 -11.21 1.44 10.85
N ILE A 172 -12.01 2.27 11.50
CA ILE A 172 -12.11 3.69 11.21
C ILE A 172 -11.41 4.46 12.33
N SER A 173 -10.53 5.37 11.97
CA SER A 173 -9.92 6.33 12.87
C SER A 173 -10.20 7.73 12.36
N VAL A 174 -10.74 8.58 13.22
CA VAL A 174 -11.08 9.97 12.88
C VAL A 174 -10.38 10.91 13.84
N THR A 175 -9.73 11.93 13.29
CA THR A 175 -9.14 13.02 14.07
C THR A 175 -9.80 14.33 13.62
N GLY A 176 -10.41 15.04 14.54
CA GLY A 176 -11.14 16.30 14.24
C GLY A 176 -11.99 16.77 15.42
N ARG A 177 -12.80 17.79 15.17
CA ARG A 177 -13.66 18.38 16.20
C ARG A 177 -14.86 17.51 16.56
N ALA A 178 -15.32 16.64 15.67
CA ALA A 178 -16.60 15.95 15.82
C ALA A 178 -16.44 14.44 15.95
N ALA A 179 -16.84 13.90 17.12
CA ALA A 179 -17.12 12.47 17.26
C ALA A 179 -18.19 11.97 16.26
N GLU A 180 -19.06 12.86 15.81
CA GLU A 180 -20.08 12.65 14.78
C GLU A 180 -19.50 12.21 13.44
N GLY A 181 -18.29 12.67 13.08
CA GLY A 181 -17.61 12.25 11.86
C GLY A 181 -17.29 10.73 11.82
N ALA A 182 -16.99 10.12 12.97
CA ALA A 182 -16.74 8.68 13.03
C ALA A 182 -18.05 7.88 12.84
N ALA A 183 -19.15 8.34 13.40
CA ALA A 183 -20.47 7.73 13.23
C ALA A 183 -20.93 7.84 11.76
N LEU A 184 -20.80 9.02 11.15
CA LEU A 184 -21.11 9.22 9.74
C LEU A 184 -20.26 8.35 8.83
N ALA A 185 -18.94 8.24 9.10
CA ALA A 185 -18.04 7.39 8.33
C ALA A 185 -18.44 5.92 8.45
N ALA A 186 -18.74 5.45 9.65
CA ALA A 186 -19.20 4.09 9.87
C ALA A 186 -20.49 3.79 9.13
N GLU A 187 -21.49 4.67 9.20
CA GLU A 187 -22.77 4.54 8.51
C GLU A 187 -22.58 4.50 6.98
N LYS A 188 -21.90 5.49 6.42
CA LYS A 188 -21.68 5.62 4.97
C LYS A 188 -20.90 4.44 4.39
N LEU A 189 -19.81 4.04 5.03
CA LEU A 189 -18.99 2.93 4.57
C LEU A 189 -19.67 1.58 4.79
N ALA A 190 -20.38 1.39 5.90
CA ALA A 190 -21.14 0.17 6.14
C ALA A 190 -22.25 -0.06 5.12
N ALA A 191 -22.81 1.00 4.53
CA ALA A 191 -23.85 0.89 3.53
C ALA A 191 -23.37 0.36 2.18
N VAL A 192 -22.09 0.59 1.84
CA VAL A 192 -21.55 0.28 0.49
C VAL A 192 -20.48 -0.81 0.47
N LEU A 193 -19.75 -1.00 1.58
CA LEU A 193 -18.71 -2.02 1.62
C LEU A 193 -19.31 -3.43 1.75
N PRO A 194 -18.83 -4.41 0.97
CA PRO A 194 -19.28 -5.79 1.05
C PRO A 194 -18.83 -6.44 2.38
N GLU A 195 -19.51 -7.50 2.78
CA GLU A 195 -19.02 -8.41 3.82
C GLU A 195 -18.21 -9.55 3.20
N THR A 196 -17.16 -9.98 3.92
CA THR A 196 -16.42 -11.18 3.54
C THR A 196 -16.64 -12.30 4.55
N GLN A 197 -16.70 -13.54 4.05
CA GLN A 197 -16.72 -14.76 4.87
C GLN A 197 -15.29 -15.19 5.25
N GLU A 198 -14.26 -14.61 4.60
CA GLU A 198 -12.89 -14.97 4.89
C GLU A 198 -12.43 -14.40 6.23
N VAL A 199 -11.81 -15.26 7.05
CA VAL A 199 -11.15 -14.82 8.28
C VAL A 199 -9.83 -14.12 7.93
N ALA A 200 -9.59 -12.97 8.56
CA ALA A 200 -8.31 -12.27 8.40
C ALA A 200 -7.17 -13.18 8.87
N LYS A 201 -6.22 -13.48 7.97
CA LYS A 201 -5.02 -14.24 8.31
C LYS A 201 -3.92 -13.27 8.76
N PRO A 202 -3.13 -13.63 9.78
CA PRO A 202 -1.92 -12.87 10.10
C PRO A 202 -0.98 -12.81 8.89
N CYS A 203 -0.19 -11.75 8.80
CA CYS A 203 0.90 -11.68 7.83
C CYS A 203 1.88 -12.82 8.14
N ALA A 204 2.08 -13.72 7.16
CA ALA A 204 2.84 -14.97 7.34
C ALA A 204 4.31 -14.85 6.94
N VAL A 205 4.83 -13.63 6.78
CA VAL A 205 6.25 -13.42 6.49
C VAL A 205 7.11 -13.71 7.72
N ARG A 206 8.32 -14.17 7.48
CA ARG A 206 9.30 -14.51 8.50
C ARG A 206 10.57 -13.71 8.27
N PRO A 207 11.34 -13.40 9.34
CA PRO A 207 12.67 -12.83 9.17
C PRO A 207 13.51 -13.65 8.20
N TRP A 208 14.26 -12.98 7.34
CA TRP A 208 15.09 -13.68 6.34
C TRP A 208 16.30 -14.41 6.93
N GLY A 209 16.58 -14.16 8.20
CA GLY A 209 17.78 -14.66 8.87
C GLY A 209 19.03 -13.85 8.52
N ILE A 210 20.06 -13.99 9.35
CA ILE A 210 21.31 -13.22 9.23
C ILE A 210 22.08 -13.64 7.97
N ARG A 211 22.37 -12.68 7.13
CA ARG A 211 23.16 -12.85 5.92
C ARG A 211 23.97 -11.60 5.59
N ARG A 212 25.02 -11.75 4.81
CA ARG A 212 25.79 -10.62 4.28
C ARG A 212 25.29 -10.32 2.88
N GLU A 213 24.89 -9.07 2.66
CA GLU A 213 24.39 -8.62 1.37
C GLU A 213 25.12 -7.36 0.93
N GLY A 214 25.28 -7.19 -0.38
CA GLY A 214 25.75 -5.98 -1.02
C GLY A 214 24.78 -5.58 -2.12
N ILE A 215 24.33 -4.31 -2.11
CA ILE A 215 23.48 -3.73 -3.15
C ILE A 215 24.31 -2.67 -3.87
N THR A 216 24.49 -2.84 -5.17
CA THR A 216 25.19 -1.85 -6.01
C THR A 216 24.21 -0.77 -6.43
N ILE A 217 24.55 0.48 -6.16
CA ILE A 217 23.83 1.67 -6.58
C ILE A 217 24.76 2.62 -7.33
N PRO A 218 24.28 3.42 -8.29
CA PRO A 218 25.07 4.42 -9.00
C PRO A 218 25.28 5.67 -8.12
N ALA A 219 26.15 5.56 -7.09
CA ALA A 219 26.49 6.62 -6.17
C ALA A 219 27.99 6.58 -5.82
N ASP A 220 28.54 7.74 -5.49
CA ASP A 220 29.97 7.88 -5.13
C ASP A 220 30.24 7.55 -3.65
N VAL A 221 29.24 7.11 -2.91
CA VAL A 221 29.32 6.77 -1.49
C VAL A 221 28.91 5.32 -1.24
N ALA A 222 29.56 4.69 -0.26
CA ALA A 222 29.19 3.37 0.24
C ALA A 222 28.64 3.49 1.66
N PHE A 223 27.62 2.68 1.95
CA PHE A 223 27.03 2.57 3.28
C PHE A 223 27.23 1.15 3.81
N ASP A 224 27.81 1.02 5.00
CA ASP A 224 27.95 -0.26 5.72
C ASP A 224 27.04 -0.23 6.96
N PHE A 225 26.17 -1.23 7.08
CA PHE A 225 25.26 -1.38 8.19
C PHE A 225 25.44 -2.73 8.87
N ARG A 226 25.48 -2.69 10.18
CA ARG A 226 25.50 -3.89 11.05
C ARG A 226 24.37 -3.79 12.04
N GLY A 227 23.57 -4.84 12.13
CA GLY A 227 22.48 -4.94 13.08
C GLY A 227 22.60 -6.19 13.91
N GLY A 228 21.98 -6.16 15.08
CA GLY A 228 21.84 -7.29 15.98
C GLY A 228 20.57 -7.12 16.79
N ASP A 229 20.05 -8.22 17.29
CA ASP A 229 18.95 -8.22 18.25
C ASP A 229 19.48 -7.69 19.58
N LEU A 230 18.79 -6.70 20.14
CA LEU A 230 19.14 -6.08 21.42
C LEU A 230 18.21 -6.52 22.56
N PHE A 231 17.21 -7.38 22.28
CA PHE A 231 16.16 -7.77 23.22
C PHE A 231 15.97 -9.28 23.28
#